data_ea2ee5894f5826d7a8e797aba6982584
#
_entry.id   ea2ee5894f5826d7a8e797aba6982584
#
_cell.length_a   1.000
_cell.length_b   1.000
_cell.length_c   1.000
_cell.angle_alpha   90.00
_cell.angle_beta   90.00
_cell.angle_gamma   90.00
#
_symmetry.space_group_name_H-M   'P 1'
#
loop_
_entity.id
_entity.type
_entity.pdbx_description
1 polymer ?
#
loop_
_entity_poly.entity_id
_entity_poly.type
_entity_poly.pdbx_seq_one_letter_code
_entity_poly.pdbx_strand_id
1 'polypeptide(L)'
;MWSGHSCPLPLTLLVISLSHQLKVVTPVTDDRVRSRYPRQMSHPYSRRTFIHTSVMAGAVLAAPRHLFAATAAPKPPFPVADYHVHLSPTLSIEQAVNLGKERQVQIGIVEHPGPGFPINTDADLKQYIERLRTYPVRIGLQPVYAGWSKSFSKTLLDQLDYVLMDALTLPRPDGTWLAIWQIDTMVDDEEEFMTRYTQFIEQVLTTEPIDIFAWPTFLPVPIARQYSQLWTHQRTQRIIELAHARKIAIEINEVAHVPDETFITAAKRAALKFTFGTDSRNQNAAHFYYCYEMAQKCGLIEADMFVPRKK
;
A
#
# COMPACT_ATOMS: atom_id res chain seq x y z
N MET A 1 0.29 -14.12 26.59
CA MET A 1 -0.24 -12.75 26.73
C MET A 1 0.49 -11.88 25.72
N TRP A 2 -0.18 -11.47 24.66
CA TRP A 2 0.40 -10.63 23.61
C TRP A 2 0.18 -9.17 23.99
N SER A 3 1.24 -8.48 24.38
CA SER A 3 1.21 -7.02 24.49
C SER A 3 1.41 -6.42 23.08
N GLY A 4 0.30 -6.01 22.46
CA GLY A 4 0.30 -5.39 21.15
C GLY A 4 0.99 -4.03 21.18
N HIS A 5 2.14 -3.93 20.57
CA HIS A 5 2.67 -2.65 20.16
C HIS A 5 2.11 -2.36 18.75
N SER A 6 1.02 -1.60 18.74
CA SER A 6 0.42 -1.12 17.50
C SER A 6 1.41 -0.17 16.84
N CYS A 7 1.82 -0.48 15.62
CA CYS A 7 2.34 0.55 14.72
C CYS A 7 1.25 1.63 14.58
N PRO A 8 1.53 2.91 14.86
CA PRO A 8 0.52 3.94 14.68
C PRO A 8 0.12 3.98 13.22
N LEU A 9 -1.11 3.57 12.94
CA LEU A 9 -1.70 3.69 11.62
C LEU A 9 -1.70 5.17 11.21
N PRO A 10 -1.24 5.52 10.03
CA PRO A 10 -1.46 6.87 9.53
C PRO A 10 -2.97 7.07 9.34
N LEU A 11 -3.52 8.09 9.98
CA LEU A 11 -4.91 8.57 9.86
C LEU A 11 -5.32 8.89 8.40
N THR A 12 -4.42 8.76 7.47
CA THR A 12 -4.53 9.25 6.10
C THR A 12 -5.35 8.37 5.18
N LEU A 13 -5.52 7.10 5.51
CA LEU A 13 -6.38 6.20 4.74
C LEU A 13 -7.88 6.53 4.85
N LEU A 14 -8.25 7.41 5.79
CA LEU A 14 -9.66 7.80 6.01
C LEU A 14 -10.12 8.98 5.16
N VAL A 15 -9.22 9.75 4.58
CA VAL A 15 -9.58 11.02 3.89
C VAL A 15 -10.00 10.81 2.43
N ILE A 16 -9.60 9.74 1.79
CA ILE A 16 -10.01 9.46 0.39
C ILE A 16 -11.38 8.78 0.31
N SER A 17 -11.85 8.15 1.40
CA SER A 17 -13.16 7.46 1.45
C SER A 17 -14.29 8.28 2.12
N LEU A 18 -14.06 9.54 2.55
CA LEU A 18 -15.02 10.33 3.31
C LEU A 18 -15.67 11.43 2.48
N SER A 19 -16.45 11.06 1.48
CA SER A 19 -17.52 11.93 0.99
C SER A 19 -18.90 11.64 1.62
N HIS A 20 -19.02 10.72 2.57
CA HIS A 20 -20.32 10.51 3.27
C HIS A 20 -20.11 10.06 4.72
N GLN A 21 -20.63 10.89 5.64
CA GLN A 21 -20.87 10.74 7.08
C GLN A 21 -19.74 11.11 8.06
N LEU A 22 -19.75 12.37 8.48
CA LEU A 22 -19.10 12.88 9.70
C LEU A 22 -19.85 12.39 10.95
N LYS A 23 -19.20 11.55 11.78
CA LYS A 23 -19.47 11.49 13.22
C LYS A 23 -18.18 11.82 13.97
N VAL A 24 -18.25 12.88 14.77
CA VAL A 24 -17.17 13.38 15.62
C VAL A 24 -16.89 12.37 16.72
N VAL A 25 -15.66 11.87 16.77
CA VAL A 25 -15.15 11.10 17.92
C VAL A 25 -14.08 11.94 18.60
N THR A 26 -14.26 12.26 19.87
CA THR A 26 -13.34 13.00 20.72
C THR A 26 -12.13 12.14 21.10
N PRO A 27 -10.90 12.69 21.12
CA PRO A 27 -9.71 11.91 21.49
C PRO A 27 -9.61 11.76 23.01
N VAL A 28 -9.30 10.51 23.44
CA VAL A 28 -8.87 10.21 24.82
C VAL A 28 -7.36 10.49 24.90
N THR A 29 -6.98 11.40 25.78
CA THR A 29 -5.58 11.73 26.08
C THR A 29 -5.05 10.79 27.16
N ASP A 30 -4.01 10.01 26.86
CA ASP A 30 -3.21 9.28 27.84
C ASP A 30 -1.86 9.99 28.04
N ASP A 31 -1.63 10.49 29.26
CA ASP A 31 -0.54 11.42 29.64
C ASP A 31 0.79 10.74 30.01
N ARG A 32 1.07 9.48 29.59
CA ARG A 32 2.24 8.72 30.05
C ARG A 32 3.40 8.53 29.07
N VAL A 33 3.45 9.24 27.97
CA VAL A 33 4.61 9.19 27.03
C VAL A 33 5.20 10.58 26.82
N ARG A 34 5.57 11.25 27.93
CA ARG A 34 6.42 12.45 27.86
C ARG A 34 7.78 12.14 28.48
N SER A 35 8.75 11.72 27.67
CA SER A 35 10.16 12.11 27.84
C SER A 35 11.04 11.45 26.79
N ARG A 36 11.44 12.18 25.77
CA ARG A 36 12.72 12.03 25.04
C ARG A 36 12.75 12.69 23.65
N TYR A 37 12.15 13.89 23.52
CA TYR A 37 12.47 14.73 22.35
C TYR A 37 12.61 16.19 22.76
N PRO A 38 13.60 16.95 22.24
CA PRO A 38 13.78 18.35 22.57
C PRO A 38 12.69 19.22 21.92
N ARG A 39 12.25 20.20 22.71
CA ARG A 39 11.25 21.22 22.32
C ARG A 39 11.76 22.06 21.16
N GLN A 40 10.96 22.22 20.11
CA GLN A 40 11.04 23.38 19.22
C GLN A 40 9.73 24.16 19.20
N MET A 41 9.93 25.40 19.55
CA MET A 41 9.23 26.66 19.44
C MET A 41 7.84 26.72 18.82
N SER A 42 6.93 27.20 19.63
CA SER A 42 5.58 27.68 19.33
C SER A 42 5.61 29.03 18.60
N HIS A 43 4.83 29.13 17.52
CA HIS A 43 4.30 30.41 17.04
C HIS A 43 2.77 30.37 16.97
N PRO A 44 2.09 31.43 17.39
CA PRO A 44 0.64 31.45 17.55
C PRO A 44 -0.03 31.98 16.28
N TYR A 45 -0.94 31.21 15.68
CA TYR A 45 -1.94 31.79 14.80
C TYR A 45 -3.33 31.72 15.44
N SER A 46 -3.88 32.91 15.61
CA SER A 46 -5.16 33.24 16.20
C SER A 46 -6.32 32.67 15.37
N ARG A 47 -7.25 31.99 16.06
CA ARG A 47 -8.59 31.71 15.53
C ARG A 47 -9.42 32.98 15.61
N ARG A 48 -9.69 33.63 14.47
CA ARG A 48 -10.89 34.45 14.23
C ARG A 48 -10.98 34.87 12.77
N THR A 49 -12.22 34.82 12.25
CA THR A 49 -12.70 35.45 11.02
C THR A 49 -12.74 34.55 9.78
N PHE A 50 -13.85 33.83 9.62
CA PHE A 50 -14.53 33.71 8.34
C PHE A 50 -16.01 33.29 8.57
N ILE A 51 -16.86 34.28 8.89
CA ILE A 51 -18.32 34.21 8.68
C ILE A 51 -18.69 35.53 8.00
N HIS A 52 -19.06 35.48 6.73
CA HIS A 52 -20.04 36.39 6.12
C HIS A 52 -20.52 35.81 4.78
N THR A 53 -21.74 35.33 4.82
CA THR A 53 -22.91 35.64 3.96
C THR A 53 -22.67 35.84 2.47
N SER A 54 -23.26 34.93 1.67
CA SER A 54 -23.98 35.37 0.46
C SER A 54 -25.03 34.32 0.10
N VAL A 55 -26.27 34.62 0.47
CA VAL A 55 -27.49 34.04 -0.11
C VAL A 55 -27.69 34.71 -1.46
N MET A 56 -27.56 33.97 -2.55
CA MET A 56 -28.06 34.34 -3.86
C MET A 56 -28.94 33.20 -4.36
N ALA A 57 -30.21 33.45 -4.35
CA ALA A 57 -31.21 32.61 -4.99
C ALA A 57 -31.02 32.64 -6.51
N GLY A 58 -30.60 31.53 -7.09
CA GLY A 58 -30.62 31.27 -8.52
C GLY A 58 -31.50 30.07 -8.79
N ALA A 59 -32.68 30.28 -9.38
CA ALA A 59 -33.54 29.23 -9.91
C ALA A 59 -32.76 28.49 -11.02
N VAL A 60 -32.25 27.31 -10.71
CA VAL A 60 -31.68 26.42 -11.69
C VAL A 60 -32.76 25.46 -12.15
N LEU A 61 -33.17 25.63 -13.41
CA LEU A 61 -34.00 24.70 -14.16
C LEU A 61 -33.50 23.26 -13.94
N ALA A 62 -34.40 22.43 -13.41
CA ALA A 62 -34.16 21.00 -13.22
C ALA A 62 -34.12 20.30 -14.58
N ALA A 63 -32.96 20.25 -15.20
CA ALA A 63 -32.68 19.23 -16.19
C ALA A 63 -32.44 17.91 -15.43
N PRO A 64 -32.99 16.77 -15.87
CA PRO A 64 -32.69 15.49 -15.26
C PRO A 64 -31.19 15.19 -15.49
N ARG A 65 -30.37 15.45 -14.48
CA ARG A 65 -29.03 14.91 -14.43
C ARG A 65 -29.18 13.39 -14.27
N HIS A 66 -29.10 12.68 -15.38
CA HIS A 66 -28.70 11.29 -15.31
C HIS A 66 -27.30 11.28 -14.66
N LEU A 67 -27.29 11.13 -13.33
CA LEU A 67 -26.14 10.69 -12.60
C LEU A 67 -25.81 9.30 -13.17
N PHE A 68 -24.92 9.26 -14.15
CA PHE A 68 -24.19 8.04 -14.43
C PHE A 68 -23.37 7.78 -13.15
N ALA A 69 -23.97 7.04 -12.22
CA ALA A 69 -23.19 6.33 -11.23
C ALA A 69 -22.24 5.48 -12.08
N ALA A 70 -20.96 5.81 -12.05
CA ALA A 70 -19.97 4.95 -12.67
C ALA A 70 -20.16 3.58 -12.02
N THR A 71 -20.74 2.65 -12.79
CA THR A 71 -20.92 1.27 -12.30
C THR A 71 -19.52 0.74 -12.07
N ALA A 72 -19.27 0.24 -10.85
CA ALA A 72 -17.99 -0.37 -10.52
C ALA A 72 -17.63 -1.41 -11.60
N ALA A 73 -16.37 -1.42 -12.01
CA ALA A 73 -15.91 -2.39 -13.00
C ALA A 73 -16.22 -3.81 -12.52
N PRO A 74 -16.71 -4.69 -13.40
CA PRO A 74 -17.05 -6.05 -13.02
C PRO A 74 -15.78 -6.80 -12.60
N LYS A 75 -15.95 -7.77 -11.69
CA LYS A 75 -14.88 -8.68 -11.33
C LYS A 75 -14.33 -9.36 -12.60
N PRO A 76 -12.99 -9.43 -12.75
CA PRO A 76 -12.37 -10.12 -13.87
C PRO A 76 -12.80 -11.59 -13.98
N PRO A 77 -12.87 -12.17 -15.20
CA PRO A 77 -13.28 -13.55 -15.42
C PRO A 77 -12.17 -14.59 -15.14
N PHE A 78 -11.25 -14.28 -14.26
CA PHE A 78 -10.14 -15.14 -13.83
C PHE A 78 -10.03 -15.18 -12.30
N PRO A 79 -9.31 -16.17 -11.72
CA PRO A 79 -9.09 -16.25 -10.30
C PRO A 79 -8.41 -14.98 -9.75
N VAL A 80 -8.98 -14.37 -8.74
CA VAL A 80 -8.48 -13.14 -8.11
C VAL A 80 -7.87 -13.46 -6.76
N ALA A 81 -6.76 -12.81 -6.44
CA ALA A 81 -6.12 -12.87 -5.13
C ALA A 81 -5.84 -11.45 -4.61
N ASP A 82 -5.94 -11.29 -3.29
CA ASP A 82 -5.45 -10.13 -2.54
C ASP A 82 -4.19 -10.56 -1.80
N TYR A 83 -3.02 -10.17 -2.31
CA TYR A 83 -1.73 -10.53 -1.70
C TYR A 83 -1.21 -9.49 -0.73
N HIS A 84 -2.01 -8.49 -0.36
CA HIS A 84 -1.59 -7.43 0.54
C HIS A 84 -2.64 -7.19 1.64
N VAL A 85 -2.77 -8.17 2.54
CA VAL A 85 -3.69 -8.09 3.69
C VAL A 85 -2.89 -8.26 4.98
N HIS A 86 -3.10 -7.36 5.93
CA HIS A 86 -2.52 -7.43 7.27
C HIS A 86 -3.57 -7.82 8.30
N LEU A 87 -3.20 -8.67 9.23
CA LEU A 87 -4.02 -8.92 10.40
C LEU A 87 -3.94 -7.75 11.38
N SER A 88 -5.03 -7.49 12.10
CA SER A 88 -5.13 -6.38 13.04
C SER A 88 -6.13 -6.72 14.14
N PRO A 89 -6.28 -5.87 15.16
CA PRO A 89 -7.36 -6.02 16.14
C PRO A 89 -8.77 -5.98 15.53
N THR A 90 -8.92 -5.41 14.33
CA THR A 90 -10.21 -5.29 13.60
C THR A 90 -10.35 -6.25 12.43
N LEU A 91 -9.33 -7.07 12.16
CA LEU A 91 -9.33 -8.10 11.11
C LEU A 91 -8.58 -9.35 11.58
N SER A 92 -9.29 -10.31 12.15
CA SER A 92 -8.70 -11.61 12.47
C SER A 92 -8.47 -12.45 11.20
N ILE A 93 -7.67 -13.52 11.31
CA ILE A 93 -7.43 -14.41 10.18
C ILE A 93 -8.72 -15.11 9.71
N GLU A 94 -9.60 -15.49 10.63
CA GLU A 94 -10.90 -16.08 10.32
C GLU A 94 -11.79 -15.09 9.54
N GLN A 95 -11.78 -13.83 9.97
CA GLN A 95 -12.51 -12.76 9.27
C GLN A 95 -11.95 -12.56 7.86
N ALA A 96 -10.62 -12.48 7.70
CA ALA A 96 -9.98 -12.35 6.39
C ALA A 96 -10.33 -13.53 5.46
N VAL A 97 -10.26 -14.76 5.97
CA VAL A 97 -10.66 -15.98 5.22
C VAL A 97 -12.14 -15.94 4.82
N ASN A 98 -13.03 -15.49 5.72
CA ASN A 98 -14.46 -15.40 5.42
C ASN A 98 -14.74 -14.33 4.36
N LEU A 99 -14.11 -13.16 4.44
CA LEU A 99 -14.19 -12.11 3.40
C LEU A 99 -13.71 -12.63 2.04
N GLY A 100 -12.58 -13.35 2.03
CA GLY A 100 -12.07 -13.99 0.81
C GLY A 100 -13.06 -14.99 0.20
N LYS A 101 -13.69 -15.83 1.01
CA LYS A 101 -14.73 -16.78 0.56
C LYS A 101 -15.96 -16.05 0.02
N GLU A 102 -16.48 -15.08 0.75
CA GLU A 102 -17.65 -14.28 0.38
C GLU A 102 -17.42 -13.57 -0.97
N ARG A 103 -16.23 -12.98 -1.15
CA ARG A 103 -15.87 -12.21 -2.34
C ARG A 103 -15.23 -13.05 -3.45
N GLN A 104 -15.04 -14.35 -3.19
CA GLN A 104 -14.38 -15.29 -4.09
C GLN A 104 -12.97 -14.80 -4.49
N VAL A 105 -12.20 -14.36 -3.50
CA VAL A 105 -10.83 -13.84 -3.65
C VAL A 105 -9.91 -14.67 -2.74
N GLN A 106 -8.79 -15.15 -3.26
CA GLN A 106 -7.77 -15.80 -2.46
C GLN A 106 -7.07 -14.76 -1.58
N ILE A 107 -6.93 -15.05 -0.30
CA ILE A 107 -6.25 -14.16 0.63
C ILE A 107 -4.77 -14.54 0.77
N GLY A 108 -3.89 -13.55 0.66
CA GLY A 108 -2.51 -13.60 1.09
C GLY A 108 -2.30 -12.68 2.29
N ILE A 109 -1.74 -13.23 3.35
CA ILE A 109 -1.44 -12.49 4.58
C ILE A 109 0.04 -12.11 4.57
N VAL A 110 0.32 -10.84 4.82
CA VAL A 110 1.67 -10.32 5.01
C VAL A 110 1.84 -9.71 6.40
N GLU A 111 3.06 -9.73 6.90
CA GLU A 111 3.47 -9.05 8.12
C GLU A 111 4.85 -8.42 7.91
N HIS A 112 5.15 -7.36 8.63
CA HIS A 112 6.44 -6.69 8.53
C HIS A 112 7.52 -7.43 9.32
N PRO A 113 8.63 -7.83 8.67
CA PRO A 113 9.78 -8.38 9.37
C PRO A 113 10.81 -7.29 9.70
N GLY A 114 11.57 -7.51 10.78
CA GLY A 114 12.72 -6.71 11.15
C GLY A 114 12.60 -6.00 12.51
N PRO A 115 13.60 -5.20 12.88
CA PRO A 115 13.64 -4.53 14.17
C PRO A 115 12.41 -3.64 14.42
N GLY A 116 11.76 -3.83 15.56
CA GLY A 116 10.56 -3.08 15.93
C GLY A 116 9.25 -3.66 15.40
N PHE A 117 9.30 -4.73 14.62
CA PHE A 117 8.13 -5.46 14.10
C PHE A 117 7.94 -6.81 14.81
N PRO A 118 6.75 -7.42 14.70
CA PRO A 118 6.44 -8.69 15.35
C PRO A 118 7.32 -9.86 14.92
N ILE A 119 7.84 -9.83 13.68
CA ILE A 119 8.71 -10.89 13.14
C ILE A 119 10.15 -10.35 13.08
N ASN A 120 10.93 -10.66 14.09
CA ASN A 120 12.30 -10.13 14.21
C ASN A 120 13.38 -11.22 14.25
N THR A 121 13.00 -12.47 14.49
CA THR A 121 13.90 -13.62 14.60
C THR A 121 13.37 -14.79 13.79
N ASP A 122 14.22 -15.79 13.56
CA ASP A 122 13.82 -17.08 12.98
C ASP A 122 12.69 -17.76 13.79
N ALA A 123 12.71 -17.63 15.11
CA ALA A 123 11.66 -18.20 15.96
C ALA A 123 10.31 -17.53 15.70
N ASP A 124 10.28 -16.20 15.58
CA ASP A 124 9.06 -15.45 15.27
C ASP A 124 8.52 -15.81 13.88
N LEU A 125 9.42 -15.87 12.89
CA LEU A 125 9.06 -16.23 11.52
C LEU A 125 8.50 -17.65 11.43
N LYS A 126 9.11 -18.60 12.12
CA LYS A 126 8.63 -19.97 12.21
C LYS A 126 7.23 -20.02 12.82
N GLN A 127 7.00 -19.36 13.95
CA GLN A 127 5.70 -19.31 14.61
C GLN A 127 4.64 -18.68 13.70
N TYR A 128 4.98 -17.60 12.99
CA TYR A 128 4.10 -16.95 12.03
C TYR A 128 3.68 -17.91 10.90
N ILE A 129 4.64 -18.61 10.29
CA ILE A 129 4.39 -19.57 9.22
C ILE A 129 3.51 -20.73 9.74
N GLU A 130 3.88 -21.35 10.85
CA GLU A 130 3.14 -22.49 11.44
C GLU A 130 1.68 -22.12 11.75
N ARG A 131 1.46 -20.93 12.31
CA ARG A 131 0.11 -20.43 12.58
C ARG A 131 -0.71 -20.28 11.31
N LEU A 132 -0.16 -19.62 10.27
CA LEU A 132 -0.90 -19.33 9.05
C LEU A 132 -1.13 -20.57 8.18
N ARG A 133 -0.26 -21.59 8.25
CA ARG A 133 -0.42 -22.84 7.50
C ARG A 133 -1.67 -23.65 7.89
N THR A 134 -2.26 -23.36 9.02
CA THR A 134 -3.53 -24.00 9.44
C THR A 134 -4.76 -23.40 8.75
N TYR A 135 -4.59 -22.33 7.95
CA TYR A 135 -5.67 -21.62 7.25
C TYR A 135 -5.48 -21.66 5.73
N PRO A 136 -6.56 -21.54 4.94
CA PRO A 136 -6.49 -21.54 3.49
C PRO A 136 -6.04 -20.16 2.93
N VAL A 137 -4.89 -19.68 3.38
CA VAL A 137 -4.30 -18.40 2.96
C VAL A 137 -2.93 -18.62 2.33
N ARG A 138 -2.45 -17.62 1.57
CA ARG A 138 -1.05 -17.54 1.17
C ARG A 138 -0.26 -16.76 2.21
N ILE A 139 0.97 -17.19 2.46
CA ILE A 139 1.82 -16.64 3.52
C ILE A 139 2.93 -15.82 2.89
N GLY A 140 2.91 -14.51 3.14
CA GLY A 140 3.92 -13.60 2.67
C GLY A 140 4.59 -12.81 3.79
N LEU A 141 5.60 -12.02 3.42
CA LEU A 141 6.18 -10.96 4.23
C LEU A 141 6.13 -9.65 3.45
N GLN A 142 6.04 -8.53 4.18
CA GLN A 142 6.24 -7.18 3.63
C GLN A 142 7.40 -6.49 4.36
N PRO A 143 8.65 -6.74 3.95
CA PRO A 143 9.78 -5.96 4.47
C PRO A 143 9.68 -4.50 4.05
N VAL A 144 10.14 -3.61 4.95
CA VAL A 144 10.16 -2.16 4.74
C VAL A 144 11.57 -1.57 4.67
N TYR A 145 12.60 -2.38 4.98
CA TYR A 145 14.00 -1.97 4.98
C TYR A 145 14.84 -2.85 4.06
N ALA A 146 15.78 -2.26 3.34
CA ALA A 146 16.74 -3.00 2.55
C ALA A 146 17.65 -3.87 3.44
N GLY A 147 17.99 -5.07 2.95
CA GLY A 147 18.82 -6.03 3.67
C GLY A 147 18.10 -6.83 4.75
N TRP A 148 16.80 -6.73 4.86
CA TRP A 148 15.94 -7.40 5.84
C TRP A 148 16.17 -8.92 5.91
N SER A 149 16.41 -9.55 4.76
CA SER A 149 16.54 -11.01 4.65
C SER A 149 17.76 -11.59 5.39
N LYS A 150 18.75 -10.76 5.70
CA LYS A 150 19.96 -11.17 6.44
C LYS A 150 19.67 -11.58 7.89
N SER A 151 18.51 -11.19 8.43
CA SER A 151 18.07 -11.53 9.79
C SER A 151 17.42 -12.92 9.89
N PHE A 152 17.20 -13.59 8.75
CA PHE A 152 16.46 -14.85 8.71
C PHE A 152 17.21 -15.94 7.96
N SER A 153 17.04 -17.19 8.41
CA SER A 153 17.60 -18.34 7.70
C SER A 153 16.88 -18.55 6.36
N LYS A 154 17.67 -18.92 5.34
CA LYS A 154 17.14 -19.23 4.02
C LYS A 154 16.07 -20.33 4.07
N THR A 155 16.25 -21.34 4.92
CA THR A 155 15.31 -22.45 5.09
C THR A 155 13.92 -22.00 5.51
N LEU A 156 13.80 -20.94 6.33
CA LEU A 156 12.52 -20.37 6.72
C LEU A 156 11.98 -19.45 5.65
N LEU A 157 12.82 -18.60 5.04
CA LEU A 157 12.38 -17.74 3.93
C LEU A 157 11.85 -18.57 2.74
N ASP A 158 12.44 -19.72 2.46
CA ASP A 158 11.97 -20.64 1.43
C ASP A 158 10.60 -21.26 1.73
N GLN A 159 10.09 -21.15 2.94
CA GLN A 159 8.75 -21.61 3.32
C GLN A 159 7.64 -20.58 3.05
N LEU A 160 7.99 -19.36 2.75
CA LEU A 160 7.02 -18.33 2.35
C LEU A 160 6.47 -18.60 0.95
N ASP A 161 5.21 -18.30 0.72
CA ASP A 161 4.62 -18.40 -0.61
C ASP A 161 5.08 -17.25 -1.52
N TYR A 162 5.33 -16.07 -0.95
CA TYR A 162 5.85 -14.88 -1.64
C TYR A 162 6.44 -13.87 -0.65
N VAL A 163 7.19 -12.92 -1.19
CA VAL A 163 7.63 -11.70 -0.49
C VAL A 163 7.20 -10.49 -1.31
N LEU A 164 6.48 -9.59 -0.68
CA LEU A 164 6.00 -8.34 -1.25
C LEU A 164 6.76 -7.20 -0.54
N MET A 165 7.38 -6.30 -1.31
CA MET A 165 8.10 -5.15 -0.74
C MET A 165 7.80 -3.89 -1.53
N ASP A 166 7.65 -2.79 -0.82
CA ASP A 166 7.59 -1.44 -1.36
C ASP A 166 8.92 -0.69 -1.17
N ALA A 167 9.00 0.54 -1.67
CA ALA A 167 10.13 1.43 -1.45
C ALA A 167 9.69 2.72 -0.70
N LEU A 168 8.66 2.61 0.16
CA LEU A 168 8.08 3.77 0.81
C LEU A 168 8.83 4.23 2.06
N THR A 169 9.76 3.43 2.56
CA THR A 169 10.66 3.79 3.67
C THR A 169 12.01 4.22 3.11
N LEU A 170 12.09 5.47 2.64
CA LEU A 170 13.25 6.01 1.93
C LEU A 170 14.39 6.33 2.90
N PRO A 171 15.60 5.75 2.73
CA PRO A 171 16.74 6.05 3.60
C PRO A 171 17.22 7.49 3.43
N ARG A 172 17.62 8.12 4.55
CA ARG A 172 18.22 9.45 4.59
C ARG A 172 19.73 9.36 4.81
N PRO A 173 20.49 10.38 4.40
CA PRO A 173 21.95 10.41 4.60
C PRO A 173 22.40 10.36 6.07
N ASP A 174 21.55 10.82 6.99
CA ASP A 174 21.81 10.80 8.44
C ASP A 174 21.52 9.43 9.09
N GLY A 175 21.18 8.40 8.30
CA GLY A 175 20.84 7.07 8.77
C GLY A 175 19.39 6.92 9.28
N THR A 176 18.58 7.97 9.22
CA THR A 176 17.15 7.89 9.50
C THR A 176 16.36 7.50 8.24
N TRP A 177 15.05 7.38 8.39
CA TRP A 177 14.15 6.96 7.31
C TRP A 177 13.06 8.00 7.10
N LEU A 178 12.69 8.21 5.84
CA LEU A 178 11.53 9.00 5.45
C LEU A 178 10.39 8.06 5.06
N ALA A 179 9.32 8.06 5.84
CA ALA A 179 8.10 7.30 5.54
C ALA A 179 7.23 8.12 4.57
N ILE A 180 7.41 7.92 3.27
CA ILE A 180 6.83 8.79 2.25
C ILE A 180 5.30 8.66 2.12
N TRP A 181 4.69 7.64 2.74
CA TRP A 181 3.22 7.49 2.81
C TRP A 181 2.56 8.36 3.88
N GLN A 182 3.32 8.99 4.76
CA GLN A 182 2.76 9.85 5.80
C GLN A 182 2.25 11.16 5.20
N ILE A 183 1.11 11.63 5.71
CA ILE A 183 0.44 12.82 5.18
C ILE A 183 1.25 14.11 5.36
N ASP A 184 2.07 14.14 6.41
CA ASP A 184 2.95 15.26 6.79
C ASP A 184 4.36 15.17 6.18
N THR A 185 4.57 14.21 5.28
CA THR A 185 5.83 14.13 4.54
C THR A 185 6.05 15.40 3.73
N MET A 186 7.16 16.08 4.00
CA MET A 186 7.57 17.28 3.26
C MET A 186 8.55 16.91 2.15
N VAL A 187 8.38 17.56 1.01
CA VAL A 187 9.27 17.46 -0.15
C VAL A 187 9.67 18.88 -0.53
N ASP A 188 10.91 19.25 -0.25
CA ASP A 188 11.43 20.61 -0.51
C ASP A 188 11.92 20.77 -1.96
N ASP A 189 12.54 19.73 -2.52
CA ASP A 189 12.99 19.65 -3.92
C ASP A 189 12.47 18.34 -4.53
N GLU A 190 11.59 18.47 -5.50
CA GLU A 190 10.90 17.35 -6.14
C GLU A 190 11.85 16.49 -6.98
N GLU A 191 12.79 17.11 -7.69
CA GLU A 191 13.74 16.38 -8.53
C GLU A 191 14.82 15.67 -7.70
N GLU A 192 15.30 16.27 -6.63
CA GLU A 192 16.18 15.60 -5.66
C GLU A 192 15.45 14.41 -5.01
N PHE A 193 14.21 14.63 -4.57
CA PHE A 193 13.37 13.57 -4.01
C PHE A 193 13.21 12.42 -5.01
N MET A 194 12.80 12.70 -6.24
CA MET A 194 12.59 11.66 -7.25
C MET A 194 13.88 10.93 -7.61
N THR A 195 15.00 11.63 -7.63
CA THR A 195 16.32 11.01 -7.87
C THR A 195 16.65 9.99 -6.78
N ARG A 196 16.53 10.36 -5.52
CA ARG A 196 16.79 9.47 -4.38
C ARG A 196 15.76 8.33 -4.33
N TYR A 197 14.51 8.64 -4.57
CA TYR A 197 13.43 7.65 -4.53
C TYR A 197 13.60 6.60 -5.64
N THR A 198 13.87 7.01 -6.86
CA THR A 198 14.11 6.07 -7.97
C THR A 198 15.39 5.24 -7.75
N GLN A 199 16.46 5.82 -7.20
CA GLN A 199 17.65 5.06 -6.79
C GLN A 199 17.34 4.00 -5.74
N PHE A 200 16.50 4.31 -4.76
CA PHE A 200 16.09 3.33 -3.76
C PHE A 200 15.19 2.24 -4.35
N ILE A 201 14.25 2.59 -5.24
CA ILE A 201 13.48 1.60 -6.02
C ILE A 201 14.42 0.67 -6.80
N GLU A 202 15.43 1.21 -7.49
CA GLU A 202 16.42 0.40 -8.21
C GLU A 202 17.16 -0.55 -7.26
N GLN A 203 17.58 -0.06 -6.09
CA GLN A 203 18.19 -0.90 -5.07
C GLN A 203 17.26 -2.04 -4.65
N VAL A 204 16.00 -1.75 -4.30
CA VAL A 204 15.02 -2.77 -3.92
C VAL A 204 14.86 -3.81 -5.03
N LEU A 205 14.62 -3.36 -6.27
CA LEU A 205 14.40 -4.24 -7.41
C LEU A 205 15.64 -5.06 -7.81
N THR A 206 16.85 -4.61 -7.49
CA THR A 206 18.09 -5.31 -7.89
C THR A 206 18.68 -6.19 -6.80
N THR A 207 18.52 -5.80 -5.53
CA THR A 207 19.24 -6.47 -4.43
C THR A 207 18.34 -7.28 -3.51
N GLU A 208 17.08 -6.90 -3.35
CA GLU A 208 16.21 -7.57 -2.38
C GLU A 208 15.59 -8.85 -2.95
N PRO A 209 15.46 -9.91 -2.14
CA PRO A 209 14.83 -11.16 -2.55
C PRO A 209 13.30 -11.07 -2.45
N ILE A 210 12.68 -10.40 -3.41
CA ILE A 210 11.24 -10.16 -3.47
C ILE A 210 10.59 -10.81 -4.69
N ASP A 211 9.33 -11.14 -4.57
CA ASP A 211 8.49 -11.69 -5.65
C ASP A 211 7.55 -10.63 -6.23
N ILE A 212 7.15 -9.64 -5.41
CA ILE A 212 6.18 -8.61 -5.76
C ILE A 212 6.73 -7.25 -5.35
N PHE A 213 6.73 -6.28 -6.26
CA PHE A 213 6.98 -4.88 -5.96
C PHE A 213 5.66 -4.16 -5.71
N ALA A 214 5.45 -3.74 -4.46
CA ALA A 214 4.23 -3.09 -4.01
C ALA A 214 4.30 -1.57 -4.15
N TRP A 215 3.13 -0.93 -4.21
CA TRP A 215 2.98 0.52 -4.31
C TRP A 215 3.87 1.16 -5.39
N PRO A 216 4.00 0.55 -6.57
CA PRO A 216 4.85 1.11 -7.61
C PRO A 216 4.32 2.48 -7.99
N THR A 217 5.22 3.41 -8.26
CA THR A 217 4.90 4.79 -8.67
C THR A 217 4.11 5.63 -7.66
N PHE A 218 4.10 5.26 -6.37
CA PHE A 218 3.50 6.10 -5.34
C PHE A 218 4.21 7.46 -5.26
N LEU A 219 3.46 8.52 -4.94
CA LEU A 219 4.01 9.83 -4.61
C LEU A 219 3.40 10.34 -3.29
N PRO A 220 4.21 10.99 -2.43
CA PRO A 220 3.68 11.65 -1.24
C PRO A 220 2.68 12.75 -1.59
N VAL A 221 1.73 12.99 -0.68
CA VAL A 221 0.60 13.91 -0.88
C VAL A 221 0.99 15.29 -1.44
N PRO A 222 2.05 15.97 -0.97
CA PRO A 222 2.40 17.31 -1.46
C PRO A 222 2.67 17.39 -2.97
N ILE A 223 3.21 16.30 -3.55
CA ILE A 223 3.61 16.27 -4.97
C ILE A 223 2.74 15.31 -5.81
N ALA A 224 1.76 14.65 -5.23
CA ALA A 224 0.92 13.66 -5.91
C ALA A 224 0.21 14.20 -7.17
N ARG A 225 -0.14 15.51 -7.17
CA ARG A 225 -0.78 16.17 -8.32
C ARG A 225 0.12 16.27 -9.55
N GLN A 226 1.43 16.11 -9.39
CA GLN A 226 2.42 16.17 -10.46
C GLN A 226 2.81 14.77 -10.97
N TYR A 227 1.98 13.77 -10.71
CA TYR A 227 2.25 12.37 -11.00
C TYR A 227 2.81 12.16 -12.42
N SER A 228 2.12 12.66 -13.45
CA SER A 228 2.52 12.49 -14.87
C SER A 228 3.80 13.24 -15.23
N GLN A 229 4.17 14.27 -14.47
CA GLN A 229 5.41 15.03 -14.68
C GLN A 229 6.59 14.36 -14.00
N LEU A 230 6.39 13.86 -12.80
CA LEU A 230 7.44 13.25 -11.97
C LEU A 230 7.72 11.80 -12.36
N TRP A 231 6.68 11.02 -12.70
CA TRP A 231 6.84 9.68 -13.26
C TRP A 231 7.02 9.75 -14.78
N THR A 232 8.17 10.27 -15.21
CA THR A 232 8.55 10.34 -16.63
C THR A 232 8.61 8.95 -17.26
N HIS A 233 8.50 8.88 -18.58
CA HIS A 233 8.65 7.63 -19.33
C HIS A 233 9.98 6.92 -18.99
N GLN A 234 11.07 7.67 -18.86
CA GLN A 234 12.38 7.07 -18.50
C GLN A 234 12.35 6.42 -17.13
N ARG A 235 11.78 7.07 -16.11
CA ARG A 235 11.70 6.52 -14.75
C ARG A 235 10.80 5.28 -14.69
N THR A 236 9.65 5.32 -15.32
CA THR A 236 8.71 4.18 -15.37
C THR A 236 9.27 3.02 -16.16
N GLN A 237 9.89 3.27 -17.30
CA GLN A 237 10.53 2.25 -18.14
C GLN A 237 11.65 1.54 -17.37
N ARG A 238 12.46 2.28 -16.61
CA ARG A 238 13.53 1.71 -15.79
C ARG A 238 13.01 0.73 -14.72
N ILE A 239 11.91 1.06 -14.05
CA ILE A 239 11.25 0.14 -13.09
C ILE A 239 10.81 -1.14 -13.81
N ILE A 240 10.15 -1.01 -14.97
CA ILE A 240 9.67 -2.14 -15.76
C ILE A 240 10.83 -3.06 -16.17
N GLU A 241 11.93 -2.50 -16.66
CA GLU A 241 13.12 -3.27 -17.07
C GLU A 241 13.72 -4.07 -15.92
N LEU A 242 13.89 -3.44 -14.76
CA LEU A 242 14.45 -4.08 -13.57
C LEU A 242 13.53 -5.17 -13.02
N ALA A 243 12.24 -4.89 -12.93
CA ALA A 243 11.26 -5.88 -12.51
C ALA A 243 11.21 -7.07 -13.47
N HIS A 244 11.25 -6.81 -14.79
CA HIS A 244 11.27 -7.86 -15.81
C HIS A 244 12.54 -8.74 -15.70
N ALA A 245 13.72 -8.14 -15.57
CA ALA A 245 14.99 -8.85 -15.45
C ALA A 245 15.03 -9.80 -14.25
N ARG A 246 14.35 -9.45 -13.16
CA ARG A 246 14.28 -10.23 -11.93
C ARG A 246 13.00 -11.06 -11.80
N LYS A 247 12.10 -11.01 -12.78
CA LYS A 247 10.77 -11.66 -12.75
C LYS A 247 9.94 -11.26 -11.52
N ILE A 248 10.06 -10.01 -11.09
CA ILE A 248 9.29 -9.42 -10.00
C ILE A 248 7.94 -8.98 -10.57
N ALA A 249 6.86 -9.39 -9.92
CA ALA A 249 5.51 -8.96 -10.28
C ALA A 249 5.23 -7.54 -9.76
N ILE A 250 4.28 -6.86 -10.40
CA ILE A 250 3.85 -5.50 -10.04
C ILE A 250 2.51 -5.58 -9.32
N GLU A 251 2.44 -4.99 -8.15
CA GLU A 251 1.16 -4.79 -7.47
C GLU A 251 0.35 -3.68 -8.14
N ILE A 252 -0.92 -3.94 -8.40
CA ILE A 252 -1.96 -2.91 -8.60
C ILE A 252 -2.61 -2.70 -7.24
N ASN A 253 -2.39 -1.52 -6.66
CA ASN A 253 -2.78 -1.24 -5.29
C ASN A 253 -4.11 -0.49 -5.22
N GLU A 254 -5.06 -1.07 -4.50
CA GLU A 254 -6.44 -0.57 -4.39
C GLU A 254 -6.53 0.76 -3.64
N VAL A 255 -5.72 0.94 -2.61
CA VAL A 255 -5.81 2.11 -1.73
C VAL A 255 -5.09 3.32 -2.30
N ALA A 256 -3.91 3.10 -2.85
CA ALA A 256 -3.09 4.16 -3.41
C ALA A 256 -3.47 4.53 -4.85
N HIS A 257 -4.28 3.70 -5.52
CA HIS A 257 -4.62 3.83 -6.93
C HIS A 257 -3.38 3.95 -7.83
N VAL A 258 -2.41 3.07 -7.60
CA VAL A 258 -1.16 2.98 -8.37
C VAL A 258 -0.87 1.52 -8.75
N PRO A 259 -0.11 1.31 -9.83
CA PRO A 259 0.31 2.26 -10.85
C PRO A 259 -0.85 2.61 -11.79
N ASP A 260 -0.71 3.67 -12.58
CA ASP A 260 -1.71 4.11 -13.54
C ASP A 260 -1.84 3.20 -14.78
N GLU A 261 -2.85 3.44 -15.61
CA GLU A 261 -3.13 2.69 -16.84
C GLU A 261 -1.93 2.70 -17.80
N THR A 262 -1.22 3.82 -17.89
CA THR A 262 -0.05 3.97 -18.77
C THR A 262 1.07 3.02 -18.37
N PHE A 263 1.40 2.98 -17.07
CA PHE A 263 2.40 2.08 -16.53
C PHE A 263 1.97 0.62 -16.69
N ILE A 264 0.74 0.26 -16.32
CA ILE A 264 0.23 -1.12 -16.41
C ILE A 264 0.29 -1.62 -17.86
N THR A 265 -0.12 -0.77 -18.81
CA THR A 265 -0.08 -1.13 -20.24
C THR A 265 1.35 -1.36 -20.73
N ALA A 266 2.31 -0.52 -20.32
CA ALA A 266 3.72 -0.68 -20.68
C ALA A 266 4.32 -1.94 -20.01
N ALA A 267 4.04 -2.18 -18.73
CA ALA A 267 4.49 -3.35 -17.99
C ALA A 267 3.92 -4.67 -18.58
N LYS A 268 2.65 -4.67 -19.00
CA LYS A 268 2.04 -5.80 -19.70
C LYS A 268 2.73 -6.11 -21.03
N ARG A 269 3.04 -5.08 -21.81
CA ARG A 269 3.81 -5.24 -23.09
C ARG A 269 5.19 -5.85 -22.84
N ALA A 270 5.79 -5.55 -21.70
CA ALA A 270 7.05 -6.14 -21.23
C ALA A 270 6.87 -7.54 -20.62
N ALA A 271 5.67 -8.14 -20.67
CA ALA A 271 5.32 -9.44 -20.10
C ALA A 271 5.52 -9.56 -18.59
N LEU A 272 5.45 -8.47 -17.85
CA LEU A 272 5.41 -8.49 -16.39
C LEU A 272 4.11 -9.13 -15.88
N LYS A 273 4.18 -9.72 -14.71
CA LYS A 273 3.02 -10.27 -13.99
C LYS A 273 2.47 -9.23 -13.02
N PHE A 274 1.18 -9.35 -12.72
CA PHE A 274 0.47 -8.43 -11.85
C PHE A 274 -0.14 -9.14 -10.65
N THR A 275 -0.27 -8.41 -9.55
CA THR A 275 -1.07 -8.82 -8.39
C THR A 275 -2.05 -7.71 -8.04
N PHE A 276 -3.09 -8.05 -7.30
CA PHE A 276 -3.93 -7.05 -6.64
C PHE A 276 -3.58 -7.03 -5.14
N GLY A 277 -3.65 -5.83 -4.55
CA GLY A 277 -3.41 -5.64 -3.12
C GLY A 277 -4.29 -4.54 -2.55
N THR A 278 -4.99 -4.85 -1.45
CA THR A 278 -5.80 -3.84 -0.75
C THR A 278 -5.02 -3.11 0.35
N ASP A 279 -3.86 -3.60 0.77
CA ASP A 279 -3.15 -3.14 1.99
C ASP A 279 -4.10 -2.98 3.19
N SER A 280 -5.08 -3.87 3.28
CA SER A 280 -6.19 -3.71 4.22
C SER A 280 -5.86 -4.33 5.57
N ARG A 281 -6.34 -3.66 6.62
CA ARG A 281 -6.31 -4.10 8.02
C ARG A 281 -7.71 -4.18 8.62
N ASN A 282 -8.74 -4.23 7.76
CA ASN A 282 -10.14 -4.19 8.15
C ASN A 282 -11.03 -4.91 7.12
N GLN A 283 -12.34 -4.68 7.18
CA GLN A 283 -13.34 -5.30 6.29
C GLN A 283 -13.19 -4.95 4.80
N ASN A 284 -12.27 -4.07 4.42
CA ASN A 284 -11.99 -3.77 3.01
C ASN A 284 -11.06 -4.81 2.35
N ALA A 285 -10.51 -5.78 3.09
CA ALA A 285 -9.74 -6.89 2.51
C ALA A 285 -10.53 -7.58 1.41
N ALA A 286 -9.89 -7.87 0.27
CA ALA A 286 -10.50 -8.46 -0.91
C ALA A 286 -11.60 -7.62 -1.58
N HIS A 287 -11.67 -6.33 -1.35
CA HIS A 287 -12.64 -5.42 -1.93
C HIS A 287 -11.96 -4.51 -2.96
N PHE A 288 -12.25 -4.74 -4.24
CA PHE A 288 -11.54 -4.11 -5.35
C PHE A 288 -12.47 -3.30 -6.23
N TYR A 289 -12.10 -2.04 -6.47
CA TYR A 289 -12.68 -1.15 -7.47
C TYR A 289 -11.63 -0.74 -8.49
N TYR A 290 -10.55 -0.10 -8.02
CA TYR A 290 -9.45 0.36 -8.86
C TYR A 290 -8.74 -0.80 -9.56
N CYS A 291 -8.43 -1.88 -8.83
CA CYS A 291 -7.79 -3.05 -9.43
C CYS A 291 -8.62 -3.66 -10.56
N TYR A 292 -9.94 -3.75 -10.39
CA TYR A 292 -10.83 -4.28 -11.43
C TYR A 292 -10.97 -3.33 -12.61
N GLU A 293 -11.06 -2.01 -12.33
CA GLU A 293 -11.06 -0.99 -13.37
C GLU A 293 -9.79 -1.07 -14.23
N MET A 294 -8.62 -1.16 -13.60
CA MET A 294 -7.35 -1.28 -14.30
C MET A 294 -7.23 -2.60 -15.06
N ALA A 295 -7.69 -3.70 -14.48
CA ALA A 295 -7.71 -4.99 -15.16
C ALA A 295 -8.54 -4.92 -16.44
N GLN A 296 -9.71 -4.29 -16.41
CA GLN A 296 -10.57 -4.11 -17.56
C GLN A 296 -9.94 -3.15 -18.59
N LYS A 297 -9.48 -1.99 -18.19
CA LYS A 297 -8.90 -0.96 -19.08
C LYS A 297 -7.65 -1.47 -19.80
N CYS A 298 -6.77 -2.16 -19.07
CA CYS A 298 -5.53 -2.70 -19.63
C CYS A 298 -5.71 -4.09 -20.26
N GLY A 299 -6.94 -4.64 -20.25
CA GLY A 299 -7.25 -5.96 -20.83
C GLY A 299 -6.45 -7.09 -20.18
N LEU A 300 -6.26 -7.06 -18.85
CA LEU A 300 -5.53 -8.11 -18.15
C LEU A 300 -6.29 -9.44 -18.23
N ILE A 301 -5.55 -10.51 -18.41
CA ILE A 301 -6.07 -11.89 -18.46
C ILE A 301 -5.38 -12.73 -17.38
N GLU A 302 -5.88 -13.96 -17.15
CA GLU A 302 -5.30 -14.88 -16.15
C GLU A 302 -3.79 -15.10 -16.34
N ALA A 303 -3.35 -15.20 -17.60
CA ALA A 303 -1.93 -15.37 -17.92
C ALA A 303 -1.05 -14.19 -17.54
N ASP A 304 -1.62 -13.00 -17.31
CA ASP A 304 -0.89 -11.82 -16.84
C ASP A 304 -0.74 -11.81 -15.31
N MET A 305 -1.47 -12.66 -14.59
CA MET A 305 -1.45 -12.64 -13.14
C MET A 305 -0.30 -13.45 -12.56
N PHE A 306 0.23 -12.96 -11.44
CA PHE A 306 1.25 -13.65 -10.67
C PHE A 306 0.66 -14.84 -9.92
N VAL A 307 1.39 -15.93 -9.92
CA VAL A 307 1.06 -17.13 -9.15
C VAL A 307 2.20 -17.40 -8.17
N PRO A 308 1.93 -17.41 -6.85
CA PRO A 308 2.92 -17.75 -5.85
C PRO A 308 3.49 -19.15 -6.07
N ARG A 309 4.70 -19.39 -5.57
CA ARG A 309 5.34 -20.70 -5.62
C ARG A 309 4.43 -21.77 -5.00
N LYS A 310 4.29 -22.89 -5.65
CA LYS A 310 3.64 -24.06 -5.04
C LYS A 310 4.62 -24.67 -4.02
N LYS A 311 4.18 -24.85 -2.80
CA LYS A 311 4.92 -25.55 -1.75
C LYS A 311 4.14 -26.73 -1.22
#